data_ae96d4946f27d0f6d7d6c6bf1f5236dc
#
_entry.id   ae96d4946f27d0f6d7d6c6bf1f5236dc
#
_cell.length_a   1.000
_cell.length_b   1.000
_cell.length_c   1.000
_cell.angle_alpha   90.00
_cell.angle_beta   90.00
_cell.angle_gamma   90.00
#
_symmetry.space_group_name_H-M   'P 1'
#
loop_
_entity.id
_entity.type
_entity.pdbx_description
1 polymer ?
#
loop_
_entity_poly.entity_id
_entity_poly.type
_entity_poly.pdbx_seq_one_letter_code
_entity_poly.pdbx_strand_id
1 'polypeptide(L)'
;MRRALVAVLACSIVAACTGGDAREAPSSTASLPTPLPVLDTSSEALARRVCSQTPHEVLLRTWRGIMPGRSGDIQLIPYEWAFVHGGLTHATPFDYTQNVPVVLVGPGYVRPGVYERPITLADVAPTQAALLRFAFRTPDGQPQTQALLPDGERPLPRLLVTLVWDSAGWDVLDRWPEAWPYLRSLAEAGALFTGGTVGASPTNTPVAHATIGTGTFPMRHGFVDEYVRLNGTLQKPNANGPAFLLDPTLADVYDRARDNRPIVGAIATLAAHVMMMSHGSQWGGGDRDIAITREKEFAPTAGAESEQWNLTPTMAPYYELPGYVNELPPVTEYVRELDQADGALDGKWRSNDIEQLANGFDTPARTPYQTALIREVIAREGFGADDVPDLLYLNYKAIDTIGHLFSADSVEMQDAVAWQDVALRELVSFLDETVGQGRWAMTILADHGTQRDPEVSGAFLIDRNRLQEALSAAFDGDGDSVPLVEKVRPTEIWLDTDELEDNGHTLGEVSDLLMRLTQADTVAPNRDTQPGKASAQVFSAGLPSSLLTRLPCLPEASGKR
;
A
#
# COMPACT_ATOMS: atom_id res chain seq x y z
N MET A 1 0.34 51.28 30.11
CA MET A 1 -0.61 51.04 31.23
C MET A 1 -1.41 49.79 30.92
N ARG A 2 -1.54 48.97 31.91
CA ARG A 2 -2.27 47.69 32.03
C ARG A 2 -1.72 46.48 31.29
N ARG A 3 -0.96 45.71 32.08
CA ARG A 3 -0.61 44.29 31.90
C ARG A 3 -1.84 43.42 32.17
N ALA A 4 -2.04 42.37 31.38
CA ALA A 4 -2.87 41.24 31.74
C ALA A 4 -2.02 39.99 31.83
N LEU A 5 -1.96 39.43 33.04
CA LEU A 5 -1.35 38.13 33.37
C LEU A 5 -2.23 37.02 32.83
N VAL A 6 -1.60 36.01 32.21
CA VAL A 6 -2.19 34.68 32.06
C VAL A 6 -1.41 33.72 32.93
N ALA A 7 -2.12 33.10 33.87
CA ALA A 7 -1.58 32.14 34.82
C ALA A 7 -1.41 30.76 34.15
N VAL A 8 -0.20 30.20 34.27
CA VAL A 8 0.11 28.80 33.93
C VAL A 8 -0.16 27.98 35.22
N LEU A 9 -1.05 27.01 35.11
CA LEU A 9 -1.29 26.02 36.16
C LEU A 9 -0.37 24.83 35.91
N ALA A 10 0.69 24.72 36.71
CA ALA A 10 1.54 23.55 36.80
C ALA A 10 0.92 22.55 37.77
N CYS A 11 0.61 21.35 37.30
CA CYS A 11 0.21 20.24 38.17
C CYS A 11 1.42 19.34 38.41
N SER A 12 2.00 19.42 39.61
CA SER A 12 3.08 18.55 40.06
C SER A 12 2.49 17.24 40.56
N ILE A 13 2.92 16.11 40.00
CA ILE A 13 2.67 14.77 40.57
C ILE A 13 3.99 14.24 41.11
N VAL A 14 3.96 14.03 42.44
CA VAL A 14 5.04 13.46 43.24
C VAL A 14 5.13 11.95 42.99
N ALA A 15 6.33 11.47 42.71
CA ALA A 15 6.66 10.07 42.63
C ALA A 15 6.71 9.42 44.03
N ALA A 16 6.06 8.29 44.20
CA ALA A 16 6.32 7.36 45.29
C ALA A 16 6.70 6.00 44.70
N CYS A 17 7.98 5.63 44.82
CA CYS A 17 8.47 4.27 44.56
C CYS A 17 8.19 3.38 45.77
N THR A 18 7.50 2.26 45.58
CA THR A 18 7.73 1.02 46.36
C THR A 18 7.14 -0.18 45.64
N GLY A 19 7.94 -1.24 45.52
CA GLY A 19 7.50 -2.65 45.49
C GLY A 19 7.17 -3.20 44.12
N GLY A 20 8.04 -4.10 43.64
CA GLY A 20 7.81 -4.89 42.42
C GLY A 20 6.68 -5.91 42.57
N ASP A 21 5.99 -6.08 41.46
CA ASP A 21 5.30 -7.31 41.14
C ASP A 21 5.27 -7.43 39.61
N ALA A 22 5.59 -8.62 39.13
CA ALA A 22 5.56 -8.98 37.74
C ALA A 22 4.15 -8.74 37.17
N ARG A 23 3.98 -7.71 36.36
CA ARG A 23 2.73 -7.50 35.63
C ARG A 23 2.68 -8.45 34.44
N GLU A 24 1.78 -9.42 34.52
CA GLU A 24 1.28 -10.16 33.39
C GLU A 24 0.87 -9.18 32.27
N ALA A 25 1.26 -9.52 31.04
CA ALA A 25 0.81 -8.79 29.85
C ALA A 25 -0.73 -8.75 29.83
N PRO A 26 -1.36 -7.61 29.48
CA PRO A 26 -2.79 -7.57 29.36
C PRO A 26 -3.23 -8.59 28.29
N SER A 27 -3.95 -9.62 28.70
CA SER A 27 -4.68 -10.49 27.79
C SER A 27 -5.73 -9.61 27.10
N SER A 28 -5.47 -9.27 25.84
CA SER A 28 -6.47 -8.71 24.95
C SER A 28 -7.56 -9.77 24.78
N THR A 29 -8.58 -9.72 25.63
CA THR A 29 -9.86 -10.35 25.32
C THR A 29 -10.48 -9.54 24.21
N ALA A 30 -10.17 -9.91 22.94
CA ALA A 30 -10.93 -9.45 21.80
C ALA A 30 -12.39 -9.75 22.11
N SER A 31 -13.19 -8.71 22.25
CA SER A 31 -14.65 -8.86 22.35
C SER A 31 -15.10 -9.63 21.11
N LEU A 32 -15.86 -10.70 21.32
CA LEU A 32 -16.47 -11.46 20.23
C LEU A 32 -17.21 -10.48 19.32
N PRO A 33 -17.07 -10.61 17.99
CA PRO A 33 -17.76 -9.72 17.06
C PRO A 33 -19.25 -9.74 17.32
N THR A 34 -19.87 -8.58 17.27
CA THR A 34 -21.32 -8.41 17.38
C THR A 34 -22.04 -9.42 16.48
N PRO A 35 -23.08 -10.12 16.95
CA PRO A 35 -23.82 -11.07 16.13
C PRO A 35 -24.27 -10.38 14.84
N LEU A 36 -23.94 -10.97 13.69
CA LEU A 36 -24.35 -10.44 12.40
C LEU A 36 -25.89 -10.41 12.30
N PRO A 37 -26.51 -9.34 11.76
CA PRO A 37 -27.95 -9.24 11.62
C PRO A 37 -28.53 -10.41 10.79
N VAL A 38 -29.76 -10.80 11.05
CA VAL A 38 -30.41 -11.88 10.33
C VAL A 38 -30.67 -11.43 8.88
N LEU A 39 -30.25 -12.24 7.89
CA LEU A 39 -30.54 -11.98 6.49
C LEU A 39 -32.04 -12.08 6.23
N ASP A 40 -32.63 -11.07 5.62
CA ASP A 40 -33.96 -11.13 5.05
C ASP A 40 -33.96 -11.79 3.66
N THR A 41 -35.13 -11.95 3.05
CA THR A 41 -35.25 -12.57 1.71
C THR A 41 -34.62 -11.73 0.60
N SER A 42 -34.51 -10.41 0.78
CA SER A 42 -33.87 -9.50 -0.18
C SER A 42 -32.34 -9.68 -0.16
N SER A 43 -31.75 -9.81 1.01
CA SER A 43 -30.32 -10.09 1.18
C SER A 43 -29.91 -11.45 0.59
N GLU A 44 -30.73 -12.48 0.70
CA GLU A 44 -30.47 -13.77 0.03
C GLU A 44 -30.57 -13.69 -1.50
N ALA A 45 -31.49 -12.89 -2.04
CA ALA A 45 -31.61 -12.67 -3.47
C ALA A 45 -30.39 -11.91 -4.00
N LEU A 46 -29.95 -10.87 -3.29
CA LEU A 46 -28.72 -10.13 -3.60
C LEU A 46 -27.50 -11.06 -3.54
N ALA A 47 -27.34 -11.87 -2.50
CA ALA A 47 -26.24 -12.82 -2.36
C ALA A 47 -26.17 -13.80 -3.54
N ARG A 48 -27.31 -14.38 -3.95
CA ARG A 48 -27.36 -15.27 -5.12
C ARG A 48 -26.98 -14.54 -6.42
N ARG A 49 -27.45 -13.31 -6.61
CA ARG A 49 -27.12 -12.50 -7.77
C ARG A 49 -25.62 -12.20 -7.83
N VAL A 50 -25.01 -11.73 -6.75
CA VAL A 50 -23.57 -11.46 -6.64
C VAL A 50 -22.77 -12.72 -6.96
N CYS A 51 -23.10 -13.86 -6.36
CA CYS A 51 -22.43 -15.14 -6.61
C CYS A 51 -22.54 -15.62 -8.07
N SER A 52 -23.57 -15.20 -8.81
CA SER A 52 -23.73 -15.59 -10.21
C SER A 52 -23.00 -14.66 -11.20
N GLN A 53 -22.69 -13.45 -10.78
CA GLN A 53 -22.14 -12.40 -11.66
C GLN A 53 -20.66 -12.07 -11.39
N THR A 54 -20.17 -12.37 -10.18
CA THR A 54 -18.82 -12.00 -9.76
C THR A 54 -17.96 -13.25 -9.55
N PRO A 55 -16.76 -13.34 -10.15
CA PRO A 55 -15.86 -14.46 -9.97
C PRO A 55 -15.47 -14.69 -8.51
N HIS A 56 -15.28 -15.95 -8.13
CA HIS A 56 -14.91 -16.35 -6.76
C HIS A 56 -13.66 -15.63 -6.26
N GLU A 57 -12.60 -15.58 -7.06
CA GLU A 57 -11.32 -14.91 -6.68
C GLU A 57 -11.52 -13.41 -6.40
N VAL A 58 -12.36 -12.73 -7.17
CA VAL A 58 -12.68 -11.31 -6.96
C VAL A 58 -13.39 -11.12 -5.62
N LEU A 59 -14.35 -11.98 -5.31
CA LEU A 59 -15.06 -11.97 -4.02
C LEU A 59 -14.11 -12.30 -2.86
N LEU A 60 -13.22 -13.27 -3.03
CA LEU A 60 -12.23 -13.67 -2.03
C LEU A 60 -11.27 -12.52 -1.70
N ARG A 61 -10.74 -11.84 -2.72
CA ARG A 61 -9.88 -10.66 -2.58
C ARG A 61 -10.61 -9.53 -1.87
N THR A 62 -11.86 -9.26 -2.25
CA THR A 62 -12.70 -8.24 -1.61
C THR A 62 -12.95 -8.59 -0.14
N TRP A 63 -13.31 -9.83 0.18
CA TRP A 63 -13.53 -10.26 1.55
C TRP A 63 -12.28 -10.14 2.43
N ARG A 64 -11.09 -10.50 1.91
CA ARG A 64 -9.81 -10.32 2.63
C ARG A 64 -9.47 -8.86 2.88
N GLY A 65 -10.03 -7.96 2.09
CA GLY A 65 -9.83 -6.51 2.19
C GLY A 65 -10.64 -5.82 3.27
N ILE A 66 -11.69 -6.45 3.80
CA ILE A 66 -12.61 -5.79 4.72
C ILE A 66 -12.36 -6.13 6.19
N MET A 67 -12.52 -5.13 7.04
CA MET A 67 -12.61 -5.30 8.49
C MET A 67 -13.87 -4.61 9.01
N PRO A 68 -14.79 -5.35 9.67
CA PRO A 68 -15.97 -4.75 10.27
C PRO A 68 -15.63 -3.58 11.21
N GLY A 69 -16.33 -2.47 11.06
CA GLY A 69 -16.13 -1.25 11.84
C GLY A 69 -14.98 -0.35 11.36
N ARG A 70 -14.18 -0.79 10.36
CA ARG A 70 -13.14 0.04 9.72
C ARG A 70 -13.40 0.30 8.24
N SER A 71 -13.85 -0.70 7.51
CA SER A 71 -14.17 -0.61 6.07
C SER A 71 -15.47 0.16 5.83
N GLY A 72 -15.68 0.55 4.58
CA GLY A 72 -16.92 1.13 4.10
C GLY A 72 -18.11 0.21 4.31
N ASP A 73 -19.30 0.78 4.35
CA ASP A 73 -20.55 0.07 4.61
C ASP A 73 -20.99 -0.74 3.39
N ILE A 74 -20.65 -0.25 2.21
CA ILE A 74 -20.89 -0.90 0.91
C ILE A 74 -19.57 -1.20 0.21
N GLN A 75 -19.44 -2.41 -0.32
CA GLN A 75 -18.34 -2.80 -1.21
C GLN A 75 -18.77 -2.67 -2.67
N LEU A 76 -17.90 -2.09 -3.49
CA LEU A 76 -18.10 -1.88 -4.92
C LEU A 76 -17.21 -2.80 -5.73
N ILE A 77 -17.80 -3.56 -6.65
CA ILE A 77 -17.08 -4.35 -7.64
C ILE A 77 -17.63 -3.96 -9.01
N PRO A 78 -16.96 -3.08 -9.74
CA PRO A 78 -17.36 -2.76 -11.11
C PRO A 78 -17.23 -3.98 -12.02
N TYR A 79 -17.78 -3.90 -13.25
CA TYR A 79 -17.39 -4.86 -14.28
C TYR A 79 -15.94 -4.62 -14.70
N GLU A 80 -15.21 -5.68 -14.99
CA GLU A 80 -13.80 -5.58 -15.36
C GLU A 80 -13.59 -4.63 -16.52
N TRP A 81 -12.59 -3.89 -16.43
CA TRP A 81 -12.02 -2.66 -16.93
C TRP A 81 -12.77 -1.39 -16.51
N ALA A 82 -13.98 -1.43 -15.94
CA ALA A 82 -14.55 -0.23 -15.32
C ALA A 82 -13.93 0.02 -13.93
N PHE A 83 -13.82 1.28 -13.55
CA PHE A 83 -13.28 1.68 -12.25
C PHE A 83 -13.89 2.99 -11.75
N VAL A 84 -13.99 3.13 -10.44
CA VAL A 84 -14.55 4.33 -9.78
C VAL A 84 -13.42 5.26 -9.38
N HIS A 85 -13.31 6.44 -10.00
CA HIS A 85 -12.35 7.45 -9.57
C HIS A 85 -12.60 8.82 -10.26
N GLY A 86 -11.72 9.80 -10.00
CA GLY A 86 -11.63 11.06 -10.75
C GLY A 86 -10.55 11.05 -11.83
N GLY A 87 -9.70 10.02 -11.93
CA GLY A 87 -8.60 9.83 -12.88
C GLY A 87 -8.16 8.37 -12.91
N LEU A 88 -7.00 8.06 -13.47
CA LEU A 88 -6.45 6.70 -13.47
C LEU A 88 -6.18 6.23 -12.04
N THR A 89 -6.53 4.98 -11.73
CA THR A 89 -6.35 4.36 -10.43
C THR A 89 -5.97 2.89 -10.59
N HIS A 90 -5.40 2.31 -9.54
CA HIS A 90 -5.05 0.88 -9.48
C HIS A 90 -5.87 0.12 -8.43
N ALA A 91 -6.72 0.79 -7.64
CA ALA A 91 -7.49 0.15 -6.57
C ALA A 91 -8.65 -0.68 -7.13
N THR A 92 -8.39 -1.92 -7.50
CA THR A 92 -9.37 -2.87 -8.05
C THR A 92 -9.10 -4.30 -7.57
N PRO A 93 -10.07 -5.22 -7.59
CA PRO A 93 -9.85 -6.63 -7.28
C PRO A 93 -9.37 -7.47 -8.48
N PHE A 94 -9.12 -6.87 -9.66
CA PHE A 94 -8.88 -7.58 -10.91
C PHE A 94 -7.40 -7.91 -11.15
N ASP A 95 -7.15 -8.91 -11.98
CA ASP A 95 -5.83 -9.49 -12.20
C ASP A 95 -4.78 -8.50 -12.67
N TYR A 96 -5.13 -7.51 -13.47
CA TYR A 96 -4.19 -6.51 -13.97
C TYR A 96 -3.58 -5.61 -12.87
N THR A 97 -4.24 -5.49 -11.71
CA THR A 97 -3.68 -4.82 -10.53
C THR A 97 -3.21 -5.80 -9.45
N GLN A 98 -3.68 -7.05 -9.50
CA GLN A 98 -3.38 -8.06 -8.49
C GLN A 98 -2.12 -8.86 -8.77
N ASN A 99 -1.80 -9.12 -10.05
CA ASN A 99 -0.69 -9.98 -10.42
C ASN A 99 0.64 -9.23 -10.33
N VAL A 100 1.50 -9.66 -9.44
CA VAL A 100 2.76 -8.98 -9.12
C VAL A 100 3.95 -9.92 -9.17
N PRO A 101 5.13 -9.45 -9.62
CA PRO A 101 6.37 -10.19 -9.49
C PRO A 101 6.81 -10.23 -8.02
N VAL A 102 7.38 -11.35 -7.59
CA VAL A 102 8.14 -11.45 -6.35
C VAL A 102 9.45 -12.16 -6.66
N VAL A 103 10.57 -11.48 -6.44
CA VAL A 103 11.91 -11.98 -6.74
C VAL A 103 12.72 -11.99 -5.45
N LEU A 104 13.25 -13.15 -5.07
CA LEU A 104 14.23 -13.26 -3.99
C LEU A 104 15.64 -13.30 -4.59
N VAL A 105 16.50 -12.40 -4.15
CA VAL A 105 17.88 -12.29 -4.57
C VAL A 105 18.78 -12.45 -3.35
N GLY A 106 19.83 -13.24 -3.47
CA GLY A 106 20.79 -13.44 -2.38
C GLY A 106 21.68 -14.65 -2.66
N PRO A 107 22.84 -14.46 -3.31
CA PRO A 107 23.80 -15.54 -3.52
C PRO A 107 24.18 -16.20 -2.19
N GLY A 108 23.99 -17.52 -2.09
CA GLY A 108 24.22 -18.26 -0.84
C GLY A 108 23.03 -18.32 0.13
N TYR A 109 21.90 -17.71 -0.20
CA TYR A 109 20.67 -17.75 0.61
C TYR A 109 19.50 -18.37 -0.14
N VAL A 110 19.40 -18.06 -1.42
CA VAL A 110 18.26 -18.36 -2.27
C VAL A 110 18.63 -19.47 -3.25
N ARG A 111 17.70 -20.37 -3.51
CA ARG A 111 17.80 -21.40 -4.54
C ARG A 111 17.26 -20.82 -5.85
N PRO A 112 18.11 -20.63 -6.88
CA PRO A 112 17.66 -20.13 -8.17
C PRO A 112 16.58 -21.01 -8.80
N GLY A 113 15.59 -20.39 -9.41
CA GLY A 113 14.53 -21.08 -10.14
C GLY A 113 13.26 -20.25 -10.29
N VAL A 114 12.38 -20.76 -11.15
CA VAL A 114 11.03 -20.23 -11.34
C VAL A 114 10.05 -21.05 -10.50
N TYR A 115 9.26 -20.38 -9.70
CA TYR A 115 8.30 -20.96 -8.77
C TYR A 115 6.89 -20.55 -9.19
N GLU A 116 6.13 -21.49 -9.76
CA GLU A 116 4.78 -21.25 -10.30
C GLU A 116 3.68 -21.37 -9.23
N ARG A 117 4.04 -21.87 -8.03
CA ARG A 117 3.06 -21.98 -6.94
C ARG A 117 2.49 -20.60 -6.61
N PRO A 118 1.15 -20.49 -6.52
CA PRO A 118 0.53 -19.24 -6.07
C PRO A 118 1.04 -18.80 -4.70
N ILE A 119 1.42 -17.53 -4.62
CA ILE A 119 1.78 -16.84 -3.38
C ILE A 119 1.05 -15.50 -3.32
N THR A 120 0.96 -14.94 -2.13
CA THR A 120 0.42 -13.59 -1.93
C THR A 120 1.46 -12.71 -1.24
N LEU A 121 1.22 -11.40 -1.20
CA LEU A 121 2.11 -10.47 -0.47
C LEU A 121 2.18 -10.80 1.03
N ALA A 122 1.18 -11.48 1.60
CA ALA A 122 1.23 -11.95 2.98
C ALA A 122 2.34 -13.00 3.23
N ASP A 123 2.83 -13.68 2.19
CA ASP A 123 3.89 -14.67 2.30
C ASP A 123 5.30 -14.05 2.42
N VAL A 124 5.42 -12.72 2.20
CA VAL A 124 6.72 -12.02 2.17
C VAL A 124 7.36 -12.02 3.56
N ALA A 125 6.70 -11.44 4.56
CA ALA A 125 7.26 -11.37 5.92
C ALA A 125 7.62 -12.75 6.51
N PRO A 126 6.80 -13.81 6.43
CA PRO A 126 7.19 -15.16 6.86
C PRO A 126 8.39 -15.72 6.10
N THR A 127 8.53 -15.42 4.80
CA THR A 127 9.68 -15.86 3.99
C THR A 127 10.96 -15.14 4.40
N GLN A 128 10.89 -13.84 4.65
CA GLN A 128 11.99 -13.03 5.17
C GLN A 128 12.41 -13.50 6.58
N ALA A 129 11.44 -13.80 7.44
CA ALA A 129 11.71 -14.37 8.75
C ALA A 129 12.45 -15.72 8.65
N ALA A 130 12.09 -16.56 7.68
CA ALA A 130 12.80 -17.80 7.42
C ALA A 130 14.25 -17.55 6.95
N LEU A 131 14.51 -16.50 6.15
CA LEU A 131 15.88 -16.06 5.83
C LEU A 131 16.69 -15.69 7.08
N LEU A 132 16.05 -15.05 8.05
CA LEU A 132 16.64 -14.65 9.33
C LEU A 132 16.71 -15.80 10.36
N ARG A 133 16.23 -16.99 10.01
CA ARG A 133 16.03 -18.12 10.96
C ARG A 133 15.26 -17.68 12.21
N PHE A 134 14.25 -16.85 11.97
CA PHE A 134 13.41 -16.27 13.00
C PHE A 134 11.99 -16.85 12.94
N ALA A 135 11.43 -17.19 14.08
CA ALA A 135 10.09 -17.73 14.16
C ALA A 135 9.05 -16.60 14.08
N PHE A 136 8.53 -16.37 12.90
CA PHE A 136 7.44 -15.42 12.66
C PHE A 136 6.29 -16.15 11.96
N ARG A 137 5.19 -16.30 12.66
CA ARG A 137 4.01 -17.04 12.17
C ARG A 137 2.83 -16.11 12.09
N THR A 138 2.19 -16.10 10.94
CA THR A 138 0.97 -15.34 10.70
C THR A 138 -0.15 -16.29 10.26
N PRO A 139 -1.41 -15.92 10.46
CA PRO A 139 -2.54 -16.77 10.06
C PRO A 139 -2.76 -16.84 8.55
N ASP A 140 -2.26 -15.85 7.79
CA ASP A 140 -2.53 -15.73 6.35
C ASP A 140 -1.31 -16.07 5.49
N GLY A 141 -0.13 -15.58 5.86
CA GLY A 141 1.12 -15.81 5.11
C GLY A 141 1.82 -17.11 5.48
N GLN A 142 2.53 -17.69 4.51
CA GLN A 142 3.33 -18.90 4.67
C GLN A 142 4.75 -18.70 4.13
N PRO A 143 5.80 -19.17 4.83
CA PRO A 143 7.17 -19.03 4.34
C PRO A 143 7.40 -19.89 3.09
N GLN A 144 8.01 -19.32 2.08
CA GLN A 144 8.34 -19.97 0.82
C GLN A 144 9.72 -20.67 0.90
N THR A 145 9.87 -21.59 1.84
CA THR A 145 11.14 -22.24 2.17
C THR A 145 11.73 -23.09 1.04
N GLN A 146 10.93 -23.54 0.07
CA GLN A 146 11.40 -24.24 -1.13
C GLN A 146 12.35 -23.40 -1.98
N ALA A 147 12.24 -22.07 -1.91
CA ALA A 147 13.10 -21.12 -2.61
C ALA A 147 14.36 -20.74 -1.80
N LEU A 148 14.51 -21.27 -0.60
CA LEU A 148 15.66 -20.97 0.27
C LEU A 148 16.62 -22.16 0.33
N LEU A 149 17.90 -21.87 0.47
CA LEU A 149 18.89 -22.90 0.81
C LEU A 149 18.65 -23.38 2.26
N PRO A 150 18.98 -24.63 2.58
CA PRO A 150 18.83 -25.14 3.94
C PRO A 150 19.61 -24.31 4.98
N ASP A 151 19.09 -24.20 6.19
CA ASP A 151 19.68 -23.40 7.26
C ASP A 151 21.14 -23.78 7.60
N GLY A 152 21.49 -25.07 7.46
CA GLY A 152 22.86 -25.54 7.67
C GLY A 152 23.85 -25.22 6.54
N GLU A 153 23.37 -24.80 5.39
CA GLU A 153 24.17 -24.53 4.19
C GLU A 153 24.36 -23.03 3.90
N ARG A 154 23.72 -22.14 4.65
CA ARG A 154 23.78 -20.69 4.44
C ARG A 154 24.14 -19.94 5.74
N PRO A 155 24.91 -18.84 5.69
CA PRO A 155 25.04 -17.93 6.84
C PRO A 155 23.73 -17.16 7.09
N LEU A 156 23.69 -16.30 8.10
CA LEU A 156 22.67 -15.24 8.17
C LEU A 156 23.09 -14.07 7.26
N PRO A 157 22.16 -13.43 6.55
CA PRO A 157 22.46 -12.17 5.88
C PRO A 157 22.77 -11.10 6.93
N ARG A 158 23.69 -10.20 6.65
CA ARG A 158 23.93 -9.02 7.50
C ARG A 158 22.91 -7.92 7.24
N LEU A 159 22.39 -7.89 6.03
CA LEU A 159 21.35 -6.93 5.62
C LEU A 159 20.27 -7.67 4.82
N LEU A 160 19.02 -7.47 5.21
CA LEU A 160 17.85 -7.90 4.47
C LEU A 160 17.12 -6.68 3.92
N VAL A 161 17.04 -6.57 2.60
CA VAL A 161 16.38 -5.46 1.91
C VAL A 161 15.02 -5.89 1.38
N THR A 162 14.00 -5.10 1.62
CA THR A 162 12.70 -5.19 0.95
C THR A 162 12.58 -3.99 0.03
N LEU A 163 12.59 -4.23 -1.28
CA LEU A 163 12.49 -3.18 -2.30
C LEU A 163 11.18 -3.34 -3.07
N VAL A 164 10.27 -2.39 -2.86
CA VAL A 164 9.02 -2.32 -3.61
C VAL A 164 9.22 -1.47 -4.86
N TRP A 165 8.92 -2.04 -6.01
CA TRP A 165 8.72 -1.35 -7.28
C TRP A 165 7.23 -1.02 -7.39
N ASP A 166 6.83 0.10 -6.83
CA ASP A 166 5.43 0.52 -6.69
C ASP A 166 4.71 0.55 -8.04
N SER A 167 3.58 -0.12 -8.13
CA SER A 167 2.78 -0.30 -9.36
C SER A 167 3.41 -1.15 -10.47
N ALA A 168 4.57 -1.78 -10.26
CA ALA A 168 5.26 -2.57 -11.29
C ALA A 168 4.70 -4.01 -11.41
N GLY A 169 3.38 -4.17 -11.43
CA GLY A 169 2.75 -5.47 -11.68
C GLY A 169 3.13 -6.07 -13.04
N TRP A 170 2.81 -7.35 -13.24
CA TRP A 170 3.15 -8.06 -14.47
C TRP A 170 2.58 -7.37 -15.73
N ASP A 171 1.39 -6.75 -15.64
CA ASP A 171 0.79 -6.03 -16.78
C ASP A 171 1.67 -4.86 -17.27
N VAL A 172 2.42 -4.22 -16.38
CA VAL A 172 3.40 -3.19 -16.72
C VAL A 172 4.69 -3.80 -17.27
N LEU A 173 5.27 -4.79 -16.57
CA LEU A 173 6.56 -5.37 -16.95
C LEU A 173 6.50 -6.13 -18.28
N ASP A 174 5.42 -6.88 -18.52
CA ASP A 174 5.21 -7.63 -19.78
C ASP A 174 4.97 -6.70 -20.98
N ARG A 175 4.46 -5.49 -20.74
CA ARG A 175 4.28 -4.48 -21.77
C ARG A 175 5.61 -3.87 -22.23
N TRP A 176 6.56 -3.71 -21.32
CA TRP A 176 7.84 -3.08 -21.57
C TRP A 176 9.01 -4.04 -21.29
N PRO A 177 9.04 -5.22 -21.93
CA PRO A 177 9.98 -6.28 -21.57
C PRO A 177 11.45 -5.89 -21.76
N GLU A 178 11.75 -4.94 -22.64
CA GLU A 178 13.12 -4.48 -22.89
C GLU A 178 13.59 -3.42 -21.87
N ALA A 179 12.69 -2.92 -21.02
CA ALA A 179 13.00 -1.82 -20.09
C ALA A 179 13.59 -2.30 -18.76
N TRP A 180 13.55 -3.61 -18.44
CA TRP A 180 14.02 -4.16 -17.16
C TRP A 180 14.98 -5.35 -17.29
N PRO A 181 16.06 -5.23 -18.11
CA PRO A 181 16.99 -6.34 -18.34
C PRO A 181 17.77 -6.75 -17.08
N TYR A 182 18.07 -5.81 -16.19
CA TYR A 182 18.81 -6.12 -14.97
C TYR A 182 17.97 -6.85 -13.94
N LEU A 183 16.76 -6.39 -13.65
CA LEU A 183 15.81 -7.11 -12.80
C LEU A 183 15.57 -8.52 -13.32
N ARG A 184 15.46 -8.70 -14.64
CA ARG A 184 15.34 -10.04 -15.27
C ARG A 184 16.55 -10.90 -14.97
N SER A 185 17.75 -10.37 -15.10
CA SER A 185 18.98 -11.12 -14.77
C SER A 185 19.04 -11.52 -13.30
N LEU A 186 18.55 -10.69 -12.40
CA LEU A 186 18.43 -11.02 -10.97
C LEU A 186 17.38 -12.09 -10.73
N ALA A 187 16.26 -12.05 -11.44
CA ALA A 187 15.21 -13.06 -11.34
C ALA A 187 15.68 -14.43 -11.86
N GLU A 188 16.50 -14.47 -12.92
CA GLU A 188 17.12 -15.68 -13.45
C GLU A 188 18.19 -16.25 -12.50
N ALA A 189 18.94 -15.40 -11.82
CA ALA A 189 19.95 -15.79 -10.85
C ALA A 189 19.39 -16.07 -9.43
N GLY A 190 18.16 -15.65 -9.17
CA GLY A 190 17.46 -15.77 -7.88
C GLY A 190 16.25 -16.70 -7.96
N ALA A 191 15.28 -16.49 -7.07
CA ALA A 191 14.01 -17.19 -7.08
C ALA A 191 12.90 -16.25 -7.56
N LEU A 192 12.34 -16.54 -8.72
CA LEU A 192 11.22 -15.82 -9.32
C LEU A 192 9.90 -16.54 -9.03
N PHE A 193 8.98 -15.87 -8.36
CA PHE A 193 7.60 -16.34 -8.19
C PHE A 193 6.72 -15.65 -9.24
N THR A 194 6.26 -16.44 -10.21
CA THR A 194 5.40 -15.93 -11.31
C THR A 194 3.92 -15.89 -10.95
N GLY A 195 3.51 -16.66 -9.95
CA GLY A 195 2.14 -16.68 -9.43
C GLY A 195 1.91 -15.75 -8.22
N GLY A 196 2.69 -14.67 -8.12
CA GLY A 196 2.52 -13.68 -7.05
C GLY A 196 1.27 -12.83 -7.25
N THR A 197 0.51 -12.63 -6.19
CA THR A 197 -0.68 -11.74 -6.18
C THR A 197 -0.70 -10.87 -4.92
N VAL A 198 -1.35 -9.72 -4.98
CA VAL A 198 -1.63 -8.91 -3.78
C VAL A 198 -2.46 -9.72 -2.78
N GLY A 199 -3.48 -10.42 -3.28
CA GLY A 199 -4.28 -11.35 -2.51
C GLY A 199 -5.47 -10.74 -1.77
N ALA A 200 -5.58 -9.42 -1.71
CA ALA A 200 -6.68 -8.66 -1.11
C ALA A 200 -7.03 -7.43 -1.98
N SER A 201 -8.19 -6.82 -1.74
CA SER A 201 -8.65 -5.58 -2.38
C SER A 201 -9.09 -4.59 -1.28
N PRO A 202 -8.80 -3.27 -1.42
CA PRO A 202 -8.23 -2.62 -2.62
C PRO A 202 -6.73 -2.86 -2.79
N THR A 203 -6.27 -2.79 -4.04
CA THR A 203 -4.86 -2.81 -4.41
C THR A 203 -4.29 -1.39 -4.36
N ASN A 204 -4.16 -0.84 -3.18
CA ASN A 204 -3.49 0.45 -2.98
C ASN A 204 -2.26 0.31 -2.07
N THR A 205 -1.31 1.22 -2.27
CA THR A 205 0.03 1.15 -1.68
C THR A 205 0.03 0.90 -0.15
N PRO A 206 -0.66 1.69 0.71
CA PRO A 206 -0.57 1.48 2.15
C PRO A 206 -1.17 0.14 2.61
N VAL A 207 -2.21 -0.36 1.93
CA VAL A 207 -2.84 -1.65 2.24
C VAL A 207 -1.92 -2.82 1.90
N ALA A 208 -1.32 -2.77 0.70
CA ALA A 208 -0.38 -3.79 0.25
C ALA A 208 0.90 -3.79 1.11
N HIS A 209 1.43 -2.62 1.46
CA HIS A 209 2.61 -2.50 2.31
C HIS A 209 2.36 -3.03 3.74
N ALA A 210 1.18 -2.75 4.31
CA ALA A 210 0.78 -3.35 5.59
C ALA A 210 0.76 -4.89 5.49
N THR A 211 0.25 -5.44 4.37
CA THR A 211 0.25 -6.89 4.12
C THR A 211 1.67 -7.44 4.00
N ILE A 212 2.59 -6.74 3.29
CA ILE A 212 4.00 -7.12 3.15
C ILE A 212 4.69 -7.17 4.53
N GLY A 213 4.48 -6.15 5.36
CA GLY A 213 5.16 -6.04 6.65
C GLY A 213 4.63 -6.97 7.73
N THR A 214 3.30 -7.15 7.81
CA THR A 214 2.65 -7.95 8.85
C THR A 214 2.49 -9.42 8.47
N GLY A 215 2.51 -9.75 7.18
CA GLY A 215 2.18 -11.09 6.70
C GLY A 215 0.71 -11.47 6.90
N THR A 216 -0.18 -10.48 7.05
CA THR A 216 -1.63 -10.68 7.21
C THR A 216 -2.41 -9.80 6.24
N PHE A 217 -3.68 -10.14 5.98
CA PHE A 217 -4.53 -9.34 5.11
C PHE A 217 -5.24 -8.20 5.85
N PRO A 218 -5.80 -7.20 5.14
CA PRO A 218 -6.52 -6.06 5.71
C PRO A 218 -7.56 -6.43 6.77
N MET A 219 -8.25 -7.53 6.59
CA MET A 219 -9.22 -8.05 7.55
C MET A 219 -8.63 -8.33 8.96
N ARG A 220 -7.29 -8.33 9.10
CA ARG A 220 -6.56 -8.56 10.35
C ARG A 220 -5.74 -7.37 10.75
N HIS A 221 -4.82 -6.90 9.87
CA HIS A 221 -3.97 -5.75 10.21
C HIS A 221 -4.76 -4.43 10.27
N GLY A 222 -6.01 -4.40 9.78
CA GLY A 222 -6.96 -3.33 9.98
C GLY A 222 -6.72 -2.08 9.13
N PHE A 223 -5.78 -2.09 8.21
CA PHE A 223 -5.57 -1.03 7.24
C PHE A 223 -6.27 -1.40 5.94
N VAL A 224 -7.51 -0.91 5.76
CA VAL A 224 -8.45 -1.42 4.75
C VAL A 224 -8.48 -0.57 3.47
N ASP A 225 -8.18 0.72 3.57
CA ASP A 225 -8.06 1.67 2.45
C ASP A 225 -7.20 2.85 2.92
N GLU A 226 -7.01 3.87 2.10
CA GLU A 226 -6.46 5.18 2.54
C GLU A 226 -7.36 5.89 3.55
N TYR A 227 -8.62 5.50 3.64
CA TYR A 227 -9.57 5.93 4.66
C TYR A 227 -9.94 4.75 5.56
N VAL A 228 -10.09 5.04 6.84
CA VAL A 228 -10.43 4.04 7.87
C VAL A 228 -11.42 4.67 8.84
N ARG A 229 -12.52 3.98 9.16
CA ARG A 229 -13.41 4.43 10.23
C ARG A 229 -12.84 4.02 11.59
N LEU A 230 -12.63 4.98 12.47
CA LEU A 230 -12.10 4.75 13.81
C LEU A 230 -12.99 5.47 14.83
N ASN A 231 -13.52 4.73 15.80
CA ASN A 231 -14.42 5.27 16.82
C ASN A 231 -15.61 6.05 16.21
N GLY A 232 -16.20 5.53 15.14
CA GLY A 232 -17.31 6.17 14.44
C GLY A 232 -16.93 7.30 13.50
N THR A 233 -15.65 7.70 13.40
CA THR A 233 -15.21 8.81 12.56
C THR A 233 -14.34 8.32 11.41
N LEU A 234 -14.63 8.77 10.21
CA LEU A 234 -13.83 8.49 9.03
C LEU A 234 -12.53 9.31 9.06
N GLN A 235 -11.40 8.66 8.97
CA GLN A 235 -10.07 9.29 9.03
C GLN A 235 -9.23 8.90 7.82
N LYS A 236 -8.36 9.81 7.39
CA LYS A 236 -7.31 9.54 6.40
C LYS A 236 -5.97 9.42 7.13
N PRO A 237 -5.51 8.22 7.47
CA PRO A 237 -4.37 8.05 8.36
C PRO A 237 -3.01 8.39 7.74
N ASN A 238 -2.87 8.54 6.44
CA ASN A 238 -1.64 8.91 5.69
C ASN A 238 -0.33 8.81 6.50
N ALA A 239 0.16 9.95 7.00
CA ALA A 239 1.39 10.07 7.77
C ALA A 239 1.35 9.35 9.14
N ASN A 240 0.15 9.03 9.64
CA ASN A 240 -0.07 8.33 10.91
C ASN A 240 -0.41 6.84 10.70
N GLY A 241 -0.33 6.35 9.46
CA GLY A 241 -0.78 5.02 9.07
C GLY A 241 -0.28 3.88 9.95
N PRO A 242 1.02 3.80 10.29
CA PRO A 242 1.53 2.74 11.17
C PRO A 242 0.82 2.66 12.52
N ALA A 243 0.36 3.78 13.06
CA ALA A 243 -0.36 3.83 14.33
C ALA A 243 -1.72 3.11 14.30
N PHE A 244 -2.25 2.83 13.12
CA PHE A 244 -3.54 2.16 12.94
C PHE A 244 -3.44 0.66 12.65
N LEU A 245 -2.23 0.12 12.49
CA LEU A 245 -2.01 -1.32 12.36
C LEU A 245 -2.42 -2.05 13.64
N LEU A 246 -3.11 -3.17 13.49
CA LEU A 246 -3.53 -4.05 14.59
C LEU A 246 -2.57 -5.21 14.78
N ASP A 247 -1.97 -5.70 13.69
CA ASP A 247 -0.95 -6.75 13.74
C ASP A 247 0.45 -6.14 13.72
N PRO A 248 1.42 -6.67 14.46
CA PRO A 248 2.80 -6.25 14.39
C PRO A 248 3.45 -6.65 13.07
N THR A 249 4.42 -5.88 12.62
CA THR A 249 5.26 -6.22 11.47
C THR A 249 6.35 -7.22 11.84
N LEU A 250 7.00 -7.80 10.83
CA LEU A 250 8.20 -8.60 11.06
C LEU A 250 9.29 -7.78 11.76
N ALA A 251 9.48 -6.52 11.37
CA ALA A 251 10.47 -5.64 11.97
C ALA A 251 10.19 -5.40 13.46
N ASP A 252 8.93 -5.09 13.84
CA ASP A 252 8.54 -4.93 15.25
C ASP A 252 8.97 -6.12 16.11
N VAL A 253 8.64 -7.33 15.64
CA VAL A 253 8.86 -8.55 16.43
C VAL A 253 10.33 -8.98 16.41
N TYR A 254 11.01 -8.82 15.29
CA TYR A 254 12.40 -9.21 15.12
C TYR A 254 13.33 -8.30 15.91
N ASP A 255 13.19 -6.98 15.77
CA ASP A 255 14.01 -6.01 16.45
C ASP A 255 13.90 -6.13 17.96
N ARG A 256 12.67 -6.16 18.47
CA ARG A 256 12.42 -6.41 19.89
C ARG A 256 13.03 -7.74 20.39
N ALA A 257 12.95 -8.82 19.62
CA ALA A 257 13.51 -10.13 20.00
C ALA A 257 15.04 -10.16 19.95
N ARG A 258 15.67 -9.15 19.36
CA ARG A 258 17.11 -8.96 19.28
C ARG A 258 17.62 -7.84 20.21
N ASP A 259 16.79 -7.41 21.17
CA ASP A 259 17.12 -6.37 22.15
C ASP A 259 17.45 -5.03 21.47
N ASN A 260 16.72 -4.66 20.41
CA ASN A 260 16.89 -3.45 19.58
C ASN A 260 18.32 -3.27 19.06
N ARG A 261 18.96 -4.35 18.63
CA ARG A 261 20.30 -4.30 18.03
C ARG A 261 20.30 -4.19 16.50
N PRO A 262 19.32 -4.77 15.78
CA PRO A 262 19.19 -4.54 14.36
C PRO A 262 18.90 -3.07 14.07
N ILE A 263 19.49 -2.50 13.02
CA ILE A 263 19.04 -1.21 12.50
C ILE A 263 17.85 -1.48 11.58
N VAL A 264 16.72 -0.85 11.85
CA VAL A 264 15.55 -0.88 10.97
C VAL A 264 15.49 0.43 10.20
N GLY A 265 15.56 0.35 8.87
CA GLY A 265 15.51 1.51 7.98
C GLY A 265 14.26 1.51 7.12
N ALA A 266 13.66 2.69 6.93
CA ALA A 266 12.46 2.88 6.12
C ALA A 266 12.59 4.15 5.27
N ILE A 267 12.71 4.00 3.93
CA ILE A 267 12.95 5.11 3.01
C ILE A 267 11.93 5.10 1.88
N ALA A 268 11.06 6.09 1.86
CA ALA A 268 10.07 6.31 0.81
C ALA A 268 9.65 7.77 0.75
N THR A 269 8.87 8.13 -0.26
CA THR A 269 8.35 9.50 -0.38
C THR A 269 7.31 9.84 0.69
N LEU A 270 6.41 8.89 0.99
CA LEU A 270 5.35 9.09 1.99
C LEU A 270 5.46 8.02 3.09
N ALA A 271 5.12 8.38 4.32
CA ALA A 271 5.11 7.47 5.45
C ALA A 271 4.21 6.24 5.18
N ALA A 272 3.05 6.46 4.58
CA ALA A 272 2.13 5.40 4.16
C ALA A 272 2.71 4.44 3.10
N HIS A 273 3.85 4.77 2.47
CA HIS A 273 4.47 3.93 1.45
C HIS A 273 5.47 2.92 2.03
N VAL A 274 6.00 3.11 3.22
CA VAL A 274 7.04 2.22 3.74
C VAL A 274 6.93 1.93 5.23
N MET A 275 6.40 2.86 6.01
CA MET A 275 6.27 2.68 7.45
C MET A 275 5.37 1.50 7.84
N MET A 276 4.40 1.15 6.96
CA MET A 276 3.56 -0.03 7.14
C MET A 276 4.34 -1.35 7.06
N MET A 277 5.50 -1.35 6.42
CA MET A 277 6.36 -2.55 6.34
C MET A 277 7.32 -2.65 7.51
N SER A 278 7.74 -1.51 8.07
CA SER A 278 8.66 -1.42 9.21
C SER A 278 7.92 -1.45 10.55
N HIS A 279 8.18 -0.52 11.45
CA HIS A 279 7.52 -0.54 12.76
C HIS A 279 6.05 -0.07 12.71
N GLY A 280 5.17 -0.84 13.36
CA GLY A 280 3.79 -0.47 13.64
C GLY A 280 3.63 0.25 14.98
N SER A 281 2.38 0.54 15.36
CA SER A 281 2.07 1.28 16.59
C SER A 281 2.29 0.49 17.88
N GLN A 282 2.34 -0.84 17.82
CA GLN A 282 2.35 -1.69 19.00
C GLN A 282 3.75 -1.84 19.62
N TRP A 283 4.79 -1.65 18.84
CA TRP A 283 6.15 -1.94 19.21
C TRP A 283 7.08 -0.83 18.72
N GLY A 284 7.01 0.32 19.28
CA GLY A 284 7.97 1.35 18.90
C GLY A 284 9.40 0.82 19.03
N GLY A 285 10.27 1.20 18.09
CA GLY A 285 11.70 0.97 18.17
C GLY A 285 12.20 1.49 19.53
N GLY A 286 12.86 2.52 19.61
CA GLY A 286 13.32 3.12 20.87
C GLY A 286 14.82 3.22 20.89
N ASP A 287 15.42 3.03 19.72
CA ASP A 287 16.83 3.23 19.49
C ASP A 287 17.11 4.03 18.21
N ARG A 288 18.08 3.65 17.41
CA ARG A 288 18.58 4.43 16.27
C ARG A 288 17.96 4.05 14.92
N ASP A 289 16.77 3.52 14.89
CA ASP A 289 16.09 3.21 13.64
C ASP A 289 15.90 4.44 12.75
N ILE A 290 15.94 4.23 11.44
CA ILE A 290 16.01 5.31 10.45
C ILE A 290 14.71 5.37 9.67
N ALA A 291 14.07 6.55 9.61
CA ALA A 291 12.98 6.77 8.70
C ALA A 291 13.16 8.08 7.93
N ILE A 292 12.96 8.00 6.62
CA ILE A 292 13.11 9.13 5.71
C ILE A 292 11.90 9.20 4.80
N THR A 293 11.12 10.26 4.96
CA THR A 293 9.92 10.53 4.15
C THR A 293 9.95 11.95 3.61
N ARG A 294 8.97 12.32 2.80
CA ARG A 294 8.83 13.66 2.22
C ARG A 294 7.37 14.11 2.27
N GLU A 295 6.82 14.08 3.48
CA GLU A 295 5.44 14.50 3.70
C GLU A 295 5.30 16.02 3.60
N LYS A 296 4.54 16.49 2.62
CA LYS A 296 4.33 17.93 2.39
C LYS A 296 3.66 18.63 3.56
N GLU A 297 2.80 17.95 4.31
CA GLU A 297 2.08 18.47 5.47
C GLU A 297 3.01 18.82 6.65
N PHE A 298 4.20 18.22 6.69
CA PHE A 298 5.18 18.38 7.76
C PHE A 298 6.45 19.11 7.29
N ALA A 299 6.44 19.65 6.09
CA ALA A 299 7.54 20.51 5.63
C ALA A 299 7.58 21.78 6.50
N PRO A 300 8.76 22.19 6.98
CA PRO A 300 8.89 23.32 7.91
C PRO A 300 8.45 24.66 7.34
N THR A 301 8.41 24.77 6.00
CA THR A 301 7.97 26.00 5.30
C THR A 301 7.25 25.67 3.98
N ALA A 302 6.35 26.57 3.55
CA ALA A 302 5.71 26.46 2.25
C ALA A 302 6.66 26.94 1.13
N GLY A 303 6.71 26.22 0.00
CA GLY A 303 7.53 26.57 -1.17
C GLY A 303 8.66 25.58 -1.43
N ALA A 304 9.84 26.05 -1.84
CA ALA A 304 10.99 25.19 -2.20
C ALA A 304 11.46 24.27 -1.05
N GLU A 305 11.23 24.65 0.20
CA GLU A 305 11.53 23.85 1.38
C GLU A 305 10.56 22.67 1.60
N SER A 306 9.40 22.67 0.93
CA SER A 306 8.49 21.52 0.89
C SER A 306 9.09 20.30 0.17
N GLU A 307 10.28 20.46 -0.41
CA GLU A 307 11.01 19.40 -1.09
C GLU A 307 12.01 18.66 -0.19
N GLN A 308 12.15 19.06 1.06
CA GLN A 308 13.06 18.42 1.99
C GLN A 308 12.53 17.08 2.51
N TRP A 309 13.47 16.17 2.73
CA TRP A 309 13.21 14.94 3.48
C TRP A 309 12.85 15.29 4.92
N ASN A 310 11.86 14.59 5.46
CA ASN A 310 11.35 14.85 6.80
C ASN A 310 10.93 13.56 7.50
N LEU A 311 10.54 13.70 8.76
CA LEU A 311 9.97 12.65 9.58
C LEU A 311 8.67 13.16 10.18
N THR A 312 7.62 12.37 10.07
CA THR A 312 6.32 12.79 10.63
C THR A 312 6.35 12.80 12.15
N PRO A 313 5.58 13.67 12.83
CA PRO A 313 5.54 13.73 14.30
C PRO A 313 5.17 12.40 14.96
N THR A 314 4.35 11.58 14.32
CA THR A 314 3.97 10.25 14.81
C THR A 314 5.07 9.22 14.70
N MET A 315 6.01 9.40 13.79
CA MET A 315 7.15 8.49 13.61
C MET A 315 8.37 8.91 14.44
N ALA A 316 8.48 10.19 14.79
CA ALA A 316 9.61 10.73 15.56
C ALA A 316 9.90 10.02 16.91
N PRO A 317 8.94 9.41 17.61
CA PRO A 317 9.23 8.59 18.80
C PRO A 317 9.96 7.27 18.53
N TYR A 318 9.93 6.77 17.29
CA TYR A 318 10.43 5.45 16.90
C TYR A 318 11.64 5.49 15.99
N TYR A 319 11.83 6.62 15.27
CA TYR A 319 12.83 6.74 14.23
C TYR A 319 13.61 8.05 14.34
N GLU A 320 14.81 8.02 13.81
CA GLU A 320 15.63 9.22 13.59
C GLU A 320 15.64 9.60 12.11
N LEU A 321 15.64 10.91 11.82
CA LEU A 321 15.96 11.47 10.53
C LEU A 321 17.41 11.94 10.55
N PRO A 322 18.34 11.32 9.81
CA PRO A 322 19.72 11.74 9.79
C PRO A 322 19.88 13.18 9.24
N GLY A 323 20.62 14.03 9.95
CA GLY A 323 20.73 15.45 9.59
C GLY A 323 21.30 15.73 8.21
N TYR A 324 22.17 14.85 7.68
CA TYR A 324 22.83 14.99 6.38
C TYR A 324 21.92 14.74 5.17
N VAL A 325 20.75 14.14 5.32
CA VAL A 325 19.91 13.75 4.17
C VAL A 325 19.46 14.95 3.33
N ASN A 326 19.31 16.11 3.95
CA ASN A 326 18.96 17.36 3.28
C ASN A 326 20.19 18.19 2.82
N GLU A 327 21.40 17.67 3.03
CA GLU A 327 22.64 18.22 2.49
C GLU A 327 23.04 17.55 1.16
N LEU A 328 22.35 16.47 0.78
CA LEU A 328 22.58 15.76 -0.47
C LEU A 328 22.09 16.59 -1.67
N PRO A 329 22.66 16.33 -2.87
CA PRO A 329 22.24 17.01 -4.09
C PRO A 329 20.72 16.91 -4.30
N PRO A 330 20.06 18.00 -4.71
CA PRO A 330 18.61 18.00 -4.93
C PRO A 330 18.24 17.21 -6.20
N VAL A 331 16.97 16.86 -6.35
CA VAL A 331 16.43 16.12 -7.52
C VAL A 331 16.74 16.83 -8.85
N THR A 332 16.89 18.14 -8.85
CA THR A 332 17.19 18.95 -10.04
C THR A 332 18.53 18.61 -10.70
N GLU A 333 19.48 18.01 -9.97
CA GLU A 333 20.72 17.50 -10.60
C GLU A 333 20.45 16.28 -11.47
N TYR A 334 19.55 15.38 -11.04
CA TYR A 334 19.16 14.18 -11.78
C TYR A 334 18.19 14.49 -12.93
N VAL A 335 17.39 15.54 -12.78
CA VAL A 335 16.50 16.05 -13.82
C VAL A 335 17.27 16.51 -15.05
N ARG A 336 18.48 17.07 -14.88
CA ARG A 336 19.31 17.50 -15.99
C ARG A 336 19.72 16.35 -16.91
N GLU A 337 19.99 15.17 -16.35
CA GLU A 337 20.29 13.98 -17.14
C GLU A 337 19.07 13.51 -17.93
N LEU A 338 17.88 13.61 -17.33
CA LEU A 338 16.62 13.28 -17.98
C LEU A 338 16.31 14.25 -19.12
N ASP A 339 16.44 15.56 -18.89
CA ASP A 339 16.26 16.62 -19.89
C ASP A 339 17.23 16.42 -21.09
N GLN A 340 18.45 16.00 -20.80
CA GLN A 340 19.49 15.79 -21.81
C GLN A 340 19.37 14.43 -22.55
N ALA A 341 18.53 13.53 -22.09
CA ALA A 341 18.43 12.15 -22.60
C ALA A 341 17.98 12.07 -24.06
N ASP A 342 17.24 13.05 -24.58
CA ASP A 342 16.83 13.17 -25.98
C ASP A 342 17.79 14.00 -26.85
N GLY A 343 18.88 14.54 -26.24
CA GLY A 343 19.91 15.34 -26.90
C GLY A 343 19.70 16.85 -26.81
N ALA A 344 18.64 17.32 -26.14
CA ALA A 344 18.36 18.73 -25.92
C ALA A 344 18.40 19.06 -24.40
N LEU A 345 18.60 20.33 -24.07
CA LEU A 345 18.41 20.88 -22.73
C LEU A 345 17.36 21.98 -22.87
N ASP A 346 16.11 21.59 -22.95
CA ASP A 346 15.01 22.51 -23.23
C ASP A 346 13.94 22.53 -22.12
N GLY A 347 14.21 21.91 -20.98
CA GLY A 347 13.32 21.83 -19.83
C GLY A 347 12.19 20.80 -20.02
N LYS A 348 12.38 19.85 -20.94
CA LYS A 348 11.38 18.84 -21.23
C LYS A 348 11.89 17.43 -21.04
N TRP A 349 10.98 16.58 -20.65
CA TRP A 349 11.11 15.15 -20.74
C TRP A 349 10.11 14.65 -21.80
N ARG A 350 10.62 14.19 -22.93
CA ARG A 350 9.82 13.96 -24.13
C ARG A 350 9.06 15.25 -24.54
N SER A 351 7.73 15.26 -24.51
CA SER A 351 6.92 16.47 -24.76
C SER A 351 6.43 17.16 -23.49
N ASN A 352 6.76 16.64 -22.32
CA ASN A 352 6.25 17.09 -21.03
C ASN A 352 7.16 18.14 -20.43
N ASP A 353 6.59 19.24 -19.97
CA ASP A 353 7.31 20.30 -19.27
C ASP A 353 7.68 19.81 -17.85
N ILE A 354 8.99 19.72 -17.58
CA ILE A 354 9.51 19.16 -16.33
C ILE A 354 9.13 20.04 -15.12
N GLU A 355 9.03 21.35 -15.28
CA GLU A 355 8.62 22.24 -14.20
C GLU A 355 7.18 21.91 -13.72
N GLN A 356 6.28 21.56 -14.65
CA GLN A 356 4.91 21.16 -14.33
C GLN A 356 4.81 19.77 -13.67
N LEU A 357 5.84 18.96 -13.77
CA LEU A 357 5.95 17.64 -13.14
C LEU A 357 6.68 17.76 -11.78
N ALA A 358 6.18 18.61 -10.89
CA ALA A 358 6.74 18.87 -9.56
C ALA A 358 8.25 19.12 -9.59
N ASN A 359 8.73 20.00 -10.50
CA ASN A 359 10.14 20.31 -10.73
C ASN A 359 11.00 19.05 -10.97
N GLY A 360 10.42 18.06 -11.66
CA GLY A 360 11.10 16.81 -12.01
C GLY A 360 10.91 15.67 -11.00
N PHE A 361 10.23 15.92 -9.88
CA PHE A 361 9.97 14.86 -8.90
C PHE A 361 8.93 13.83 -9.37
N ASP A 362 8.01 14.23 -10.25
CA ASP A 362 7.03 13.33 -10.89
C ASP A 362 7.54 12.80 -12.24
N THR A 363 8.87 12.56 -12.34
CA THR A 363 9.57 12.02 -13.50
C THR A 363 10.43 10.82 -13.10
N PRO A 364 11.00 10.06 -14.06
CA PRO A 364 11.95 8.99 -13.77
C PRO A 364 13.18 9.41 -12.97
N ALA A 365 13.61 10.67 -13.03
CA ALA A 365 14.79 11.21 -12.31
C ALA A 365 14.69 11.05 -10.78
N ARG A 366 13.47 10.89 -10.26
CA ARG A 366 13.22 10.61 -8.85
C ARG A 366 13.91 9.33 -8.36
N THR A 367 13.99 8.28 -9.17
CA THR A 367 14.54 6.99 -8.73
C THR A 367 16.05 7.04 -8.49
N PRO A 368 16.92 7.52 -9.41
CA PRO A 368 18.33 7.68 -9.10
C PRO A 368 18.59 8.68 -7.96
N TYR A 369 17.82 9.76 -7.86
CA TYR A 369 17.87 10.67 -6.73
C TYR A 369 17.65 9.94 -5.39
N GLN A 370 16.61 9.14 -5.29
CA GLN A 370 16.32 8.35 -4.09
C GLN A 370 17.39 7.27 -3.86
N THR A 371 17.93 6.66 -4.92
CA THR A 371 18.97 5.64 -4.82
C THR A 371 20.27 6.22 -4.25
N ALA A 372 20.64 7.44 -4.65
CA ALA A 372 21.80 8.14 -4.07
C ALA A 372 21.62 8.37 -2.56
N LEU A 373 20.43 8.80 -2.13
CA LEU A 373 20.09 8.91 -0.70
C LEU A 373 20.24 7.57 0.02
N ILE A 374 19.65 6.50 -0.53
CA ILE A 374 19.69 5.15 0.07
C ILE A 374 21.15 4.69 0.27
N ARG A 375 22.01 4.90 -0.71
CA ARG A 375 23.44 4.54 -0.64
C ARG A 375 24.16 5.28 0.48
N GLU A 376 23.93 6.59 0.62
CA GLU A 376 24.50 7.39 1.70
C GLU A 376 24.01 6.92 3.08
N VAL A 377 22.73 6.59 3.21
CA VAL A 377 22.16 6.07 4.46
C VAL A 377 22.80 4.73 4.83
N ILE A 378 22.87 3.78 3.89
CA ILE A 378 23.51 2.48 4.15
C ILE A 378 24.95 2.66 4.63
N ALA A 379 25.72 3.53 3.96
CA ALA A 379 27.14 3.75 4.28
C ALA A 379 27.34 4.46 5.62
N ARG A 380 26.58 5.51 5.89
CA ARG A 380 26.80 6.37 7.07
C ARG A 380 26.21 5.78 8.35
N GLU A 381 25.08 5.10 8.26
CA GLU A 381 24.43 4.47 9.42
C GLU A 381 24.97 3.06 9.71
N GLY A 382 25.72 2.48 8.78
CA GLY A 382 26.40 1.21 8.97
C GLY A 382 25.53 -0.02 8.80
N PHE A 383 24.51 0.05 7.94
CA PHE A 383 23.69 -1.12 7.62
C PHE A 383 24.54 -2.31 7.14
N GLY A 384 24.36 -3.46 7.77
CA GLY A 384 25.11 -4.67 7.46
C GLY A 384 26.56 -4.68 7.92
N ALA A 385 26.97 -3.76 8.79
CA ALA A 385 28.37 -3.65 9.26
C ALA A 385 28.76 -4.81 10.22
N ASP A 386 27.81 -5.36 10.98
CA ASP A 386 28.08 -6.44 11.92
C ASP A 386 27.35 -7.76 11.54
N ASP A 387 27.30 -8.73 12.46
CA ASP A 387 26.69 -10.03 12.23
C ASP A 387 25.23 -10.12 12.71
N VAL A 388 24.65 -9.03 13.20
CA VAL A 388 23.23 -8.91 13.52
C VAL A 388 22.51 -8.43 12.27
N PRO A 389 21.61 -9.22 11.69
CA PRO A 389 20.90 -8.81 10.48
C PRO A 389 20.09 -7.54 10.66
N ASP A 390 20.38 -6.54 9.86
CA ASP A 390 19.60 -5.31 9.74
C ASP A 390 18.46 -5.46 8.73
N LEU A 391 17.43 -4.63 8.84
CA LEU A 391 16.26 -4.62 7.97
C LEU A 391 16.12 -3.26 7.28
N LEU A 392 16.05 -3.27 5.95
CA LEU A 392 15.90 -2.03 5.17
C LEU A 392 14.70 -2.15 4.23
N TYR A 393 13.72 -1.28 4.42
CA TYR A 393 12.49 -1.20 3.64
C TYR A 393 12.50 0.01 2.72
N LEU A 394 12.33 -0.24 1.43
CA LEU A 394 12.46 0.74 0.37
C LEU A 394 11.23 0.71 -0.55
N ASN A 395 10.80 1.89 -1.01
CA ASN A 395 9.78 2.01 -2.04
C ASN A 395 10.25 2.95 -3.15
N TYR A 396 10.30 2.46 -4.38
CA TYR A 396 10.50 3.25 -5.59
C TYR A 396 9.15 3.60 -6.21
N LYS A 397 8.80 4.88 -6.21
CA LYS A 397 7.46 5.39 -6.53
C LYS A 397 7.31 5.94 -7.96
N ALA A 398 8.36 5.93 -8.79
CA ALA A 398 8.30 6.56 -10.11
C ALA A 398 7.26 5.91 -11.03
N ILE A 399 7.22 4.57 -11.10
CA ILE A 399 6.30 3.82 -11.95
C ILE A 399 4.84 4.13 -11.60
N ASP A 400 4.49 4.15 -10.32
CA ASP A 400 3.14 4.47 -9.87
C ASP A 400 2.74 5.91 -10.22
N THR A 401 3.61 6.87 -9.94
CA THR A 401 3.35 8.28 -10.27
C THR A 401 3.10 8.45 -11.77
N ILE A 402 3.93 7.82 -12.61
CA ILE A 402 3.78 7.84 -14.07
C ILE A 402 2.51 7.10 -14.49
N GLY A 403 2.16 6.00 -13.83
CA GLY A 403 0.91 5.27 -14.07
C GLY A 403 -0.33 6.13 -13.86
N HIS A 404 -0.35 6.94 -12.82
CA HIS A 404 -1.44 7.88 -12.56
C HIS A 404 -1.51 9.02 -13.56
N LEU A 405 -0.38 9.50 -14.07
CA LEU A 405 -0.31 10.64 -14.99
C LEU A 405 -0.52 10.23 -16.46
N PHE A 406 0.05 9.10 -16.86
CA PHE A 406 0.19 8.74 -18.28
C PHE A 406 -0.32 7.33 -18.62
N SER A 407 -0.71 6.50 -17.68
CA SER A 407 -1.10 5.09 -17.79
C SER A 407 0.05 4.09 -17.99
N ALA A 408 -0.28 2.78 -17.87
CA ALA A 408 0.66 1.68 -18.13
C ALA A 408 1.12 1.60 -19.60
N ASP A 409 0.32 2.13 -20.52
CA ASP A 409 0.53 2.02 -21.96
C ASP A 409 1.44 3.12 -22.55
N SER A 410 1.83 4.10 -21.75
CA SER A 410 2.59 5.28 -22.18
C SER A 410 4.08 4.99 -22.39
N VAL A 411 4.71 5.75 -23.27
CA VAL A 411 6.16 5.71 -23.45
C VAL A 411 6.91 6.29 -22.25
N GLU A 412 6.25 7.15 -21.49
CA GLU A 412 6.70 7.67 -20.19
C GLU A 412 6.84 6.53 -19.17
N MET A 413 5.94 5.55 -19.20
CA MET A 413 6.03 4.34 -18.38
C MET A 413 7.25 3.50 -18.76
N GLN A 414 7.54 3.34 -20.04
CA GLN A 414 8.75 2.65 -20.49
C GLN A 414 10.01 3.28 -19.90
N ASP A 415 10.10 4.61 -19.92
CA ASP A 415 11.24 5.33 -19.33
C ASP A 415 11.31 5.11 -17.81
N ALA A 416 10.17 5.21 -17.12
CA ALA A 416 10.14 4.99 -15.66
C ALA A 416 10.68 3.61 -15.27
N VAL A 417 10.27 2.57 -15.98
CA VAL A 417 10.76 1.20 -15.78
C VAL A 417 12.26 1.11 -16.08
N ALA A 418 12.72 1.68 -17.18
CA ALA A 418 14.13 1.62 -17.59
C ALA A 418 15.05 2.35 -16.60
N TRP A 419 14.67 3.53 -16.15
CA TRP A 419 15.45 4.30 -15.17
C TRP A 419 15.49 3.58 -13.81
N GLN A 420 14.40 2.91 -13.43
CA GLN A 420 14.35 2.14 -12.20
C GLN A 420 15.22 0.88 -12.26
N ASP A 421 15.32 0.24 -13.42
CA ASP A 421 16.22 -0.91 -13.65
C ASP A 421 17.70 -0.52 -13.55
N VAL A 422 18.06 0.65 -14.07
CA VAL A 422 19.43 1.21 -13.93
C VAL A 422 19.72 1.50 -12.46
N ALA A 423 18.82 2.15 -11.76
CA ALA A 423 18.97 2.47 -10.34
C ALA A 423 19.07 1.19 -9.47
N LEU A 424 18.33 0.14 -9.80
CA LEU A 424 18.46 -1.17 -9.15
C LEU A 424 19.87 -1.75 -9.33
N ARG A 425 20.46 -1.65 -10.53
CA ARG A 425 21.82 -2.12 -10.78
C ARG A 425 22.84 -1.36 -9.93
N GLU A 426 22.68 -0.04 -9.81
CA GLU A 426 23.56 0.79 -8.98
C GLU A 426 23.45 0.42 -7.49
N LEU A 427 22.22 0.20 -7.01
CA LEU A 427 21.99 -0.22 -5.62
C LEU A 427 22.61 -1.57 -5.33
N VAL A 428 22.42 -2.58 -6.20
CA VAL A 428 22.99 -3.92 -6.01
C VAL A 428 24.53 -3.89 -6.06
N SER A 429 25.11 -3.16 -7.01
CA SER A 429 26.58 -2.99 -7.07
C SER A 429 27.12 -2.35 -5.79
N PHE A 430 26.43 -1.35 -5.27
CA PHE A 430 26.81 -0.68 -4.04
C PHE A 430 26.70 -1.61 -2.81
N LEU A 431 25.65 -2.46 -2.73
CA LEU A 431 25.52 -3.46 -1.66
C LEU A 431 26.66 -4.48 -1.70
N ASP A 432 27.05 -4.94 -2.88
CA ASP A 432 28.19 -5.84 -3.05
C ASP A 432 29.51 -5.23 -2.58
N GLU A 433 29.72 -3.93 -2.83
CA GLU A 433 30.92 -3.20 -2.42
C GLU A 433 30.94 -2.88 -0.93
N THR A 434 29.81 -2.48 -0.35
CA THR A 434 29.73 -1.91 1.00
C THR A 434 29.41 -2.96 2.07
N VAL A 435 28.39 -3.79 1.86
CA VAL A 435 28.01 -4.86 2.78
C VAL A 435 28.81 -6.13 2.51
N GLY A 436 29.13 -6.34 1.25
CA GLY A 436 29.90 -7.48 0.75
C GLY A 436 29.06 -8.51 0.03
N GLN A 437 29.59 -9.01 -1.07
CA GLN A 437 28.95 -10.03 -1.88
C GLN A 437 28.60 -11.27 -1.04
N GLY A 438 27.38 -11.76 -1.14
CA GLY A 438 26.88 -12.91 -0.36
C GLY A 438 26.65 -12.63 1.12
N ARG A 439 26.59 -11.36 1.53
CA ARG A 439 26.27 -10.97 2.92
C ARG A 439 24.94 -10.25 3.07
N TRP A 440 24.27 -9.98 1.98
CA TRP A 440 22.93 -9.40 1.93
C TRP A 440 21.96 -10.30 1.17
N ALA A 441 20.68 -10.14 1.45
CA ALA A 441 19.60 -10.71 0.66
C ALA A 441 18.54 -9.64 0.40
N MET A 442 17.84 -9.75 -0.72
CA MET A 442 16.84 -8.77 -1.15
C MET A 442 15.57 -9.46 -1.63
N THR A 443 14.42 -8.93 -1.22
CA THR A 443 13.14 -9.22 -1.83
C THR A 443 12.77 -8.03 -2.71
N ILE A 444 12.61 -8.24 -4.01
CA ILE A 444 12.14 -7.24 -4.98
C ILE A 444 10.74 -7.66 -5.39
N LEU A 445 9.77 -6.76 -5.27
CA LEU A 445 8.38 -7.05 -5.58
C LEU A 445 7.64 -5.79 -6.02
N ALA A 446 6.49 -5.95 -6.67
CA ALA A 446 5.50 -4.89 -6.76
C ALA A 446 4.43 -5.07 -5.69
N ASP A 447 3.88 -3.97 -5.21
CA ASP A 447 2.77 -3.95 -4.28
C ASP A 447 1.40 -4.07 -4.99
N HIS A 448 1.34 -3.65 -6.26
CA HIS A 448 0.21 -3.81 -7.17
C HIS A 448 0.62 -3.51 -8.61
N GLY A 449 -0.31 -3.69 -9.56
CA GLY A 449 -0.20 -3.19 -10.93
C GLY A 449 -0.84 -1.81 -11.09
N THR A 450 -1.04 -1.35 -12.34
CA THR A 450 -1.64 -0.04 -12.61
C THR A 450 -2.71 -0.12 -13.71
N GLN A 451 -3.52 0.94 -13.81
CA GLN A 451 -4.58 1.04 -14.81
C GLN A 451 -3.99 1.25 -16.22
N ARG A 452 -4.50 0.49 -17.16
CA ARG A 452 -4.26 0.71 -18.57
C ARG A 452 -5.00 1.94 -19.08
N ASP A 453 -4.51 2.49 -20.18
CA ASP A 453 -5.22 3.56 -20.88
C ASP A 453 -6.66 3.11 -21.22
N PRO A 454 -7.69 3.88 -20.83
CA PRO A 454 -9.08 3.55 -21.13
C PRO A 454 -9.37 3.39 -22.63
N GLU A 455 -8.68 4.12 -23.50
CA GLU A 455 -8.82 3.98 -24.96
C GLU A 455 -8.28 2.65 -25.46
N VAL A 456 -7.24 2.09 -24.82
CA VAL A 456 -6.62 0.81 -25.15
C VAL A 456 -7.36 -0.35 -24.51
N SER A 457 -7.68 -0.26 -23.22
CA SER A 457 -8.33 -1.34 -22.47
C SER A 457 -9.84 -1.42 -22.70
N GLY A 458 -10.45 -0.36 -23.20
CA GLY A 458 -11.91 -0.20 -23.23
C GLY A 458 -12.50 0.01 -21.84
N ALA A 459 -11.70 0.53 -20.90
CA ALA A 459 -12.16 0.83 -19.56
C ALA A 459 -13.19 1.96 -19.55
N PHE A 460 -14.10 1.90 -18.57
CA PHE A 460 -15.09 2.95 -18.33
C PHE A 460 -14.84 3.60 -16.98
N LEU A 461 -14.65 4.90 -16.97
CA LEU A 461 -14.50 5.67 -15.73
C LEU A 461 -15.89 5.99 -15.15
N ILE A 462 -16.20 5.39 -14.03
CA ILE A 462 -17.35 5.71 -13.19
C ILE A 462 -16.98 6.93 -12.35
N ASP A 463 -17.63 8.06 -12.61
CA ASP A 463 -17.35 9.28 -11.88
C ASP A 463 -17.87 9.21 -10.45
N ARG A 464 -16.98 9.34 -9.48
CA ARG A 464 -17.31 9.21 -8.06
C ARG A 464 -18.29 10.28 -7.57
N ASN A 465 -18.27 11.49 -8.16
CA ASN A 465 -19.17 12.56 -7.74
C ASN A 465 -20.58 12.28 -8.24
N ARG A 466 -20.71 11.77 -9.49
CA ARG A 466 -22.01 11.33 -10.02
C ARG A 466 -22.59 10.18 -9.21
N LEU A 467 -21.73 9.27 -8.74
CA LEU A 467 -22.16 8.17 -7.87
C LEU A 467 -22.66 8.71 -6.51
N GLN A 468 -21.93 9.64 -5.91
CA GLN A 468 -22.35 10.31 -4.68
C GLN A 468 -23.66 11.05 -4.87
N GLU A 469 -23.80 11.85 -5.93
CA GLU A 469 -25.03 12.58 -6.27
C GLU A 469 -26.23 11.64 -6.44
N ALA A 470 -26.05 10.50 -7.11
CA ALA A 470 -27.11 9.52 -7.31
C ALA A 470 -27.59 8.90 -6.00
N LEU A 471 -26.67 8.61 -5.08
CA LEU A 471 -27.00 8.06 -3.75
C LEU A 471 -27.70 9.09 -2.87
N SER A 472 -27.18 10.32 -2.79
CA SER A 472 -27.81 11.38 -2.01
C SER A 472 -29.20 11.72 -2.55
N ALA A 473 -29.35 11.83 -3.87
CA ALA A 473 -30.66 12.11 -4.47
C ALA A 473 -31.72 11.01 -4.23
N ALA A 474 -31.28 9.77 -4.00
CA ALA A 474 -32.19 8.65 -3.80
C ALA A 474 -32.54 8.40 -2.32
N PHE A 475 -31.63 8.71 -1.39
CA PHE A 475 -31.71 8.24 -0.02
C PHE A 475 -31.54 9.32 1.07
N ASP A 476 -31.25 10.59 0.68
CA ASP A 476 -31.03 11.73 1.57
C ASP A 476 -32.09 12.79 1.19
N GLY A 477 -33.30 12.61 1.67
CA GLY A 477 -34.46 13.39 1.22
C GLY A 477 -35.16 14.21 2.29
N ASP A 478 -34.75 14.17 3.54
CA ASP A 478 -35.40 14.85 4.66
C ASP A 478 -35.12 16.35 4.70
N GLY A 479 -34.06 16.82 4.01
CA GLY A 479 -33.73 18.22 3.85
C GLY A 479 -32.98 18.83 5.04
N ASP A 480 -32.40 18.00 5.89
CA ASP A 480 -31.51 18.43 6.94
C ASP A 480 -30.10 18.78 6.36
N SER A 481 -29.07 18.93 7.17
CA SER A 481 -27.71 19.24 6.72
C SER A 481 -26.70 18.11 6.99
N VAL A 482 -27.18 16.94 7.37
CA VAL A 482 -26.33 15.75 7.63
C VAL A 482 -26.13 15.01 6.30
N PRO A 483 -24.90 14.85 5.79
CA PRO A 483 -24.70 14.17 4.52
C PRO A 483 -24.73 12.64 4.72
N LEU A 484 -25.58 11.96 3.98
CA LEU A 484 -25.65 10.50 3.95
C LEU A 484 -24.32 9.86 3.49
N VAL A 485 -23.68 10.42 2.45
CA VAL A 485 -22.48 9.85 1.87
C VAL A 485 -21.24 10.51 2.46
N GLU A 486 -20.56 9.84 3.38
CA GLU A 486 -19.30 10.33 3.96
C GLU A 486 -18.16 10.28 2.93
N LYS A 487 -18.05 9.16 2.18
CA LYS A 487 -16.97 9.00 1.19
C LYS A 487 -17.27 7.94 0.14
N VAL A 488 -16.92 8.23 -1.10
CA VAL A 488 -16.84 7.26 -2.20
C VAL A 488 -15.37 7.02 -2.55
N ARG A 489 -14.96 5.75 -2.53
CA ARG A 489 -13.63 5.26 -2.93
C ARG A 489 -13.77 4.26 -4.08
N PRO A 490 -12.69 3.85 -4.74
CA PRO A 490 -12.75 2.92 -5.86
C PRO A 490 -13.46 1.60 -5.58
N THR A 491 -13.33 1.07 -4.37
CA THR A 491 -13.85 -0.27 -4.00
C THR A 491 -14.88 -0.24 -2.88
N GLU A 492 -15.14 0.93 -2.25
CA GLU A 492 -16.07 0.99 -1.13
C GLU A 492 -16.69 2.39 -0.93
N ILE A 493 -17.81 2.40 -0.22
CA ILE A 493 -18.53 3.61 0.17
C ILE A 493 -18.74 3.60 1.68
N TRP A 494 -18.39 4.70 2.35
CA TRP A 494 -18.77 4.98 3.73
C TRP A 494 -20.04 5.83 3.72
N LEU A 495 -21.02 5.37 4.46
CA LEU A 495 -22.30 6.03 4.66
C LEU A 495 -22.47 6.38 6.14
N ASP A 496 -23.18 7.45 6.42
CA ASP A 496 -23.80 7.62 7.73
C ASP A 496 -25.03 6.68 7.78
N THR A 497 -24.90 5.57 8.50
CA THR A 497 -25.95 4.56 8.55
C THR A 497 -27.12 4.98 9.44
N ASP A 498 -26.89 5.86 10.41
CA ASP A 498 -27.97 6.42 11.24
C ASP A 498 -28.81 7.36 10.37
N GLU A 499 -28.17 8.21 9.57
CA GLU A 499 -28.84 9.08 8.60
C GLU A 499 -29.65 8.27 7.55
N LEU A 500 -29.10 7.14 7.06
CA LEU A 500 -29.81 6.27 6.15
C LEU A 500 -31.10 5.69 6.80
N GLU A 501 -31.02 5.26 8.06
CA GLU A 501 -32.16 4.73 8.82
C GLU A 501 -33.17 5.82 9.15
N ASP A 502 -32.75 7.03 9.50
CA ASP A 502 -33.62 8.17 9.78
C ASP A 502 -34.41 8.61 8.54
N ASN A 503 -33.81 8.50 7.34
CA ASN A 503 -34.50 8.66 6.06
C ASN A 503 -35.39 7.46 5.67
N GLY A 504 -35.45 6.41 6.49
CA GLY A 504 -36.32 5.24 6.30
C GLY A 504 -35.81 4.23 5.28
N HIS A 505 -34.50 4.22 5.00
CA HIS A 505 -33.84 3.37 4.00
C HIS A 505 -32.90 2.34 4.62
N THR A 506 -32.47 1.39 3.79
CA THR A 506 -31.61 0.26 4.17
C THR A 506 -30.40 0.14 3.24
N LEU A 507 -29.31 -0.46 3.72
CA LEU A 507 -28.15 -0.81 2.87
C LEU A 507 -28.52 -1.75 1.70
N GLY A 508 -29.58 -2.55 1.85
CA GLY A 508 -30.12 -3.40 0.78
C GLY A 508 -30.67 -2.57 -0.39
N GLU A 509 -31.41 -1.49 -0.10
CA GLU A 509 -31.94 -0.58 -1.13
C GLU A 509 -30.81 0.20 -1.82
N VAL A 510 -29.78 0.61 -1.08
CA VAL A 510 -28.56 1.20 -1.65
C VAL A 510 -27.91 0.23 -2.63
N SER A 511 -27.76 -1.04 -2.25
CA SER A 511 -27.22 -2.09 -3.13
C SER A 511 -28.06 -2.31 -4.37
N ASP A 512 -29.38 -2.30 -4.24
CA ASP A 512 -30.31 -2.44 -5.36
C ASP A 512 -30.22 -1.27 -6.35
N LEU A 513 -30.00 -0.05 -5.87
CA LEU A 513 -29.72 1.09 -6.74
C LEU A 513 -28.40 0.90 -7.48
N LEU A 514 -27.31 0.64 -6.77
CA LEU A 514 -25.97 0.47 -7.34
C LEU A 514 -25.95 -0.59 -8.44
N MET A 515 -26.61 -1.71 -8.22
CA MET A 515 -26.71 -2.81 -9.19
C MET A 515 -27.56 -2.48 -10.44
N ARG A 516 -28.25 -1.35 -10.46
CA ARG A 516 -29.03 -0.87 -11.61
C ARG A 516 -28.35 0.30 -12.34
N LEU A 517 -27.41 0.97 -11.73
CA LEU A 517 -26.72 2.11 -12.35
C LEU A 517 -26.05 1.72 -13.67
N THR A 518 -26.17 2.60 -14.64
CA THR A 518 -25.64 2.43 -15.99
C THR A 518 -24.52 3.43 -16.27
N GLN A 519 -23.86 3.27 -17.42
CA GLN A 519 -22.87 4.27 -17.87
C GLN A 519 -23.47 5.67 -17.97
N ALA A 520 -24.72 5.79 -18.45
CA ALA A 520 -25.39 7.08 -18.55
C ALA A 520 -25.60 7.78 -17.19
N ASP A 521 -25.82 7.00 -16.13
CA ASP A 521 -26.04 7.53 -14.79
C ASP A 521 -24.74 7.99 -14.11
N THR A 522 -23.60 7.43 -14.52
CA THR A 522 -22.33 7.53 -13.81
C THR A 522 -21.20 8.20 -14.61
N VAL A 523 -21.44 8.60 -15.86
CA VAL A 523 -20.46 9.32 -16.68
C VAL A 523 -20.31 10.76 -16.18
N ALA A 524 -19.07 11.28 -16.15
CA ALA A 524 -18.83 12.69 -15.84
C ALA A 524 -19.49 13.62 -16.86
N PRO A 525 -19.93 14.82 -16.47
CA PRO A 525 -20.65 15.75 -17.38
C PRO A 525 -19.87 16.16 -18.64
N ASN A 526 -18.55 16.08 -18.60
CA ASN A 526 -17.64 16.45 -19.70
C ASN A 526 -17.09 15.24 -20.47
N ARG A 527 -17.67 14.05 -20.27
CA ARG A 527 -17.28 12.80 -20.94
C ARG A 527 -18.51 12.13 -21.56
N ASP A 528 -18.26 11.29 -22.53
CA ASP A 528 -19.28 10.48 -23.17
C ASP A 528 -19.30 9.05 -22.63
N THR A 529 -20.46 8.39 -22.72
CA THR A 529 -20.55 6.95 -22.55
C THR A 529 -19.86 6.24 -23.70
N GLN A 530 -19.43 5.00 -23.46
CA GLN A 530 -18.89 4.19 -24.55
C GLN A 530 -19.94 4.01 -25.67
N PRO A 531 -19.54 4.01 -26.93
CA PRO A 531 -20.49 3.88 -28.05
C PRO A 531 -21.40 2.66 -27.89
N GLY A 532 -22.71 2.90 -27.89
CA GLY A 532 -23.73 1.86 -27.76
C GLY A 532 -23.88 1.24 -26.36
N LYS A 533 -23.18 1.75 -25.34
CA LYS A 533 -23.19 1.19 -23.98
C LYS A 533 -23.85 2.08 -22.91
N ALA A 534 -24.53 3.16 -23.30
CA ALA A 534 -25.16 4.08 -22.35
C ALA A 534 -26.04 3.37 -21.30
N SER A 535 -26.78 2.31 -21.68
CA SER A 535 -27.62 1.50 -20.80
C SER A 535 -26.90 0.30 -20.15
N ALA A 536 -25.59 0.13 -20.38
CA ALA A 536 -24.83 -0.95 -19.77
C ALA A 536 -24.63 -0.69 -18.27
N GLN A 537 -24.90 -1.69 -17.45
CA GLN A 537 -24.64 -1.63 -16.00
C GLN A 537 -23.16 -1.51 -15.73
N VAL A 538 -22.79 -0.81 -14.66
CA VAL A 538 -21.39 -0.52 -14.33
C VAL A 538 -20.85 -1.38 -13.19
N PHE A 539 -21.70 -1.99 -12.35
CA PHE A 539 -21.29 -2.82 -11.24
C PHE A 539 -21.74 -4.29 -11.40
N SER A 540 -20.79 -5.21 -11.20
CA SER A 540 -21.09 -6.65 -11.02
C SER A 540 -21.53 -6.94 -9.60
N ALA A 541 -21.09 -6.16 -8.62
CA ALA A 541 -21.59 -6.16 -7.24
C ALA A 541 -21.50 -4.77 -6.62
N GLY A 542 -22.55 -4.39 -5.91
CA GLY A 542 -22.60 -3.32 -4.92
C GLY A 542 -23.34 -3.90 -3.72
N LEU A 543 -22.64 -4.22 -2.63
CA LEU A 543 -23.23 -5.01 -1.56
C LEU A 543 -22.77 -4.55 -0.17
N PRO A 544 -23.64 -4.67 0.86
CA PRO A 544 -23.23 -4.39 2.23
C PRO A 544 -22.01 -5.22 2.62
N SER A 545 -21.00 -4.59 3.24
CA SER A 545 -19.77 -5.27 3.69
C SER A 545 -20.07 -6.47 4.60
N SER A 546 -21.11 -6.38 5.42
CA SER A 546 -21.58 -7.48 6.27
C SER A 546 -22.10 -8.69 5.50
N LEU A 547 -22.54 -8.52 4.25
CA LEU A 547 -23.05 -9.61 3.43
C LEU A 547 -21.94 -10.51 2.87
N LEU A 548 -20.73 -9.97 2.66
CA LEU A 548 -19.57 -10.74 2.17
C LEU A 548 -19.29 -12.00 3.01
N THR A 549 -19.41 -11.88 4.32
CA THR A 549 -19.19 -13.02 5.23
C THR A 549 -20.26 -14.13 5.14
N ARG A 550 -21.32 -13.90 4.37
CA ARG A 550 -22.49 -14.79 4.25
C ARG A 550 -22.76 -15.24 2.82
N LEU A 551 -21.90 -14.89 1.87
CA LEU A 551 -22.07 -15.30 0.48
C LEU A 551 -21.96 -16.83 0.37
N PRO A 552 -22.94 -17.52 -0.24
CA PRO A 552 -22.92 -18.99 -0.34
C PRO A 552 -21.80 -19.50 -1.24
N CYS A 553 -21.28 -18.67 -2.14
CA CYS A 553 -20.15 -18.98 -3.04
C CYS A 553 -18.79 -18.66 -2.42
N LEU A 554 -18.71 -18.21 -1.17
CA LEU A 554 -17.48 -17.85 -0.48
C LEU A 554 -17.38 -18.63 0.86
N PRO A 555 -17.18 -19.95 0.81
CA PRO A 555 -17.16 -20.78 2.01
C PRO A 555 -16.04 -20.41 3.00
N GLU A 556 -14.93 -19.82 2.51
CA GLU A 556 -13.81 -19.33 3.31
C GLU A 556 -14.27 -18.27 4.32
N ALA A 557 -15.21 -17.41 3.92
CA ALA A 557 -15.74 -16.35 4.76
C ALA A 557 -16.68 -16.86 5.88
N SER A 558 -17.27 -18.04 5.72
CA SER A 558 -18.22 -18.60 6.69
C SER A 558 -17.56 -19.30 7.89
N GLY A 559 -16.23 -19.39 7.94
CA GLY A 559 -15.52 -20.14 8.97
C GLY A 559 -15.75 -21.66 8.95
N LYS A 560 -16.46 -22.16 7.96
CA LYS A 560 -16.64 -23.59 7.72
C LYS A 560 -15.46 -24.05 6.83
N ARG A 561 -14.36 -24.42 7.47
CA ARG A 561 -13.25 -25.18 6.86
C ARG A 561 -13.46 -26.65 7.08
#